data_d22f9be2696890679930ee7b6b4ac931
#
_entry.id   d22f9be2696890679930ee7b6b4ac931
#
_cell.length_a   1.000
_cell.length_b   1.000
_cell.length_c   1.000
_cell.angle_alpha   90.00
_cell.angle_beta   90.00
_cell.angle_gamma   90.00
#
_symmetry.space_group_name_H-M   'P 1'
#
loop_
_entity.id
_entity.type
_entity.pdbx_description
1 polymer ?
#
loop_
_entity_poly.entity_id
_entity_poly.type
_entity_poly.pdbx_seq_one_letter_code
_entity_poly.pdbx_strand_id
1 'polypeptide(L)'
;LLPIYLKTVAQTPAKLVNVATRFINTLSVAEQKSAIYSFEDKKRVLWTNLPVGQMPRPGIRYGDLSDSSRLVFHRVLTEILSSQGYLKTTSIMQLDDILNVLYQKAFDDGQIKKELLTMTQNLKWDHGNYYISFFGMPKLNGNWSFSLGGHHISLSMTTDGKKISVSPYFIGTDPSEVKSGKYAGLRVLSKEEDYGFLLIHSLTDKQKAKAILSRSIPKDIITNPKSSQRIDTYDGISTEEFSEVQKAYLSFIIQEYVHNFEHEKAHEILDKMKKSGFKNMYFAWIGSLENNKPHYYMIHSPEFLIEYDNVGFQNDGNHIHAIFRETGNDFGEDILKQHYSESHK
;
A
#
# COMPACT_ATOMS: atom_id res chain seq x y z
N LEU A 1 -37.91 -2.76 -10.52
CA LEU A 1 -37.04 -3.91 -10.24
C LEU A 1 -36.26 -3.62 -8.96
N LEU A 2 -36.70 -4.21 -7.84
CA LEU A 2 -35.95 -4.17 -6.57
C LEU A 2 -34.66 -5.00 -6.76
N PRO A 3 -33.49 -4.49 -6.34
CA PRO A 3 -32.29 -5.30 -6.30
C PRO A 3 -32.47 -6.40 -5.23
N ILE A 4 -32.45 -7.64 -5.66
CA ILE A 4 -32.34 -8.77 -4.77
C ILE A 4 -30.94 -8.71 -4.16
N TYR A 5 -30.81 -8.19 -2.94
CA TYR A 5 -29.62 -8.36 -2.13
C TYR A 5 -29.56 -9.84 -1.71
N LEU A 6 -28.96 -10.67 -2.55
CA LEU A 6 -28.42 -11.93 -2.07
C LEU A 6 -27.38 -11.58 -1.00
N LYS A 7 -27.67 -11.91 0.27
CA LYS A 7 -26.65 -12.01 1.32
C LYS A 7 -25.66 -13.08 0.83
N THR A 8 -24.63 -12.65 0.14
CA THR A 8 -23.46 -13.50 -0.08
C THR A 8 -22.85 -13.73 1.29
N VAL A 9 -23.03 -14.93 1.80
CA VAL A 9 -22.30 -15.43 2.97
C VAL A 9 -20.82 -15.24 2.65
N ALA A 10 -20.07 -14.66 3.58
CA ALA A 10 -18.65 -14.37 3.45
C ALA A 10 -17.87 -15.55 2.83
N GLN A 11 -17.66 -15.51 1.54
CA GLN A 11 -16.94 -16.57 0.80
C GLN A 11 -15.43 -16.29 0.78
N THR A 12 -15.03 -15.03 1.01
CA THR A 12 -13.66 -14.57 0.88
C THR A 12 -12.66 -15.32 1.76
N PRO A 13 -12.90 -15.57 3.08
CA PRO A 13 -11.93 -16.32 3.89
C PRO A 13 -11.71 -17.74 3.40
N ALA A 14 -12.77 -18.44 2.95
CA ALA A 14 -12.65 -19.82 2.48
C ALA A 14 -11.89 -19.93 1.15
N LYS A 15 -12.17 -19.02 0.22
CA LYS A 15 -11.44 -18.94 -1.05
C LYS A 15 -9.97 -18.61 -0.82
N LEU A 16 -9.69 -17.61 0.01
CA LEU A 16 -8.33 -17.20 0.36
C LEU A 16 -7.53 -18.35 0.99
N VAL A 17 -8.10 -19.08 1.97
CA VAL A 17 -7.45 -20.27 2.55
C VAL A 17 -7.15 -21.31 1.49
N ASN A 18 -8.10 -21.57 0.59
CA ASN A 18 -7.92 -22.56 -0.50
C ASN A 18 -6.75 -22.17 -1.41
N VAL A 19 -6.73 -20.94 -1.94
CA VAL A 19 -5.67 -20.52 -2.87
C VAL A 19 -4.32 -20.39 -2.18
N ALA A 20 -4.27 -19.92 -0.94
CA ALA A 20 -3.06 -19.84 -0.14
C ALA A 20 -2.46 -21.24 0.15
N THR A 21 -3.31 -22.21 0.53
CA THR A 21 -2.89 -23.60 0.71
C THR A 21 -2.40 -24.21 -0.61
N ARG A 22 -3.09 -23.96 -1.71
CA ARG A 22 -2.66 -24.42 -3.05
C ARG A 22 -1.29 -23.84 -3.41
N PHE A 23 -1.06 -22.54 -3.15
CA PHE A 23 0.24 -21.93 -3.38
C PHE A 23 1.34 -22.63 -2.58
N ILE A 24 1.15 -22.81 -1.27
CA ILE A 24 2.12 -23.50 -0.40
C ILE A 24 2.42 -24.91 -0.92
N ASN A 25 1.41 -25.63 -1.41
CA ASN A 25 1.57 -26.97 -1.96
C ASN A 25 2.33 -27.02 -3.30
N THR A 26 2.51 -25.90 -4.00
CA THR A 26 3.38 -25.82 -5.19
C THR A 26 4.85 -25.66 -4.83
N LEU A 27 5.16 -25.32 -3.58
CA LEU A 27 6.51 -25.08 -3.11
C LEU A 27 7.20 -26.37 -2.68
N SER A 28 8.48 -26.50 -3.01
CA SER A 28 9.34 -27.55 -2.45
C SER A 28 9.51 -27.39 -0.94
N VAL A 29 9.98 -28.45 -0.27
CA VAL A 29 10.24 -28.41 1.19
C VAL A 29 11.20 -27.28 1.58
N ALA A 30 12.22 -27.02 0.75
CA ALA A 30 13.18 -25.93 1.00
C ALA A 30 12.53 -24.55 0.87
N GLU A 31 11.71 -24.36 -0.16
CA GLU A 31 10.96 -23.13 -0.40
C GLU A 31 9.93 -22.87 0.71
N GLN A 32 9.20 -23.90 1.16
CA GLN A 32 8.27 -23.79 2.29
C GLN A 32 8.98 -23.33 3.57
N LYS A 33 10.19 -23.83 3.85
CA LYS A 33 11.00 -23.37 4.99
C LYS A 33 11.36 -21.89 4.92
N SER A 34 11.52 -21.36 3.71
CA SER A 34 11.80 -19.93 3.49
C SER A 34 10.54 -19.07 3.57
N ALA A 35 9.38 -19.63 3.19
CA ALA A 35 8.12 -18.89 3.07
C ALA A 35 7.25 -18.91 4.34
N ILE A 36 7.37 -19.93 5.19
CA ILE A 36 6.45 -20.20 6.31
C ILE A 36 7.13 -20.00 7.64
N TYR A 37 6.53 -19.16 8.48
CA TYR A 37 6.99 -18.82 9.83
C TYR A 37 5.90 -19.15 10.86
N SER A 38 6.28 -19.23 12.14
CA SER A 38 5.29 -19.21 13.22
C SER A 38 4.46 -17.94 13.16
N PHE A 39 3.18 -18.00 13.53
CA PHE A 39 2.32 -16.81 13.61
C PHE A 39 2.88 -15.74 14.56
N GLU A 40 3.56 -16.18 15.63
CA GLU A 40 4.16 -15.30 16.64
C GLU A 40 5.56 -14.77 16.24
N ASP A 41 6.05 -15.12 15.06
CA ASP A 41 7.35 -14.61 14.60
C ASP A 41 7.30 -13.08 14.45
N LYS A 42 8.27 -12.39 15.06
CA LYS A 42 8.37 -10.92 15.04
C LYS A 42 8.47 -10.34 13.63
N LYS A 43 8.92 -11.13 12.66
CA LYS A 43 8.98 -10.72 11.25
C LYS A 43 7.59 -10.39 10.68
N ARG A 44 6.52 -10.89 11.28
CA ARG A 44 5.13 -10.64 10.85
C ARG A 44 4.75 -9.15 10.83
N VAL A 45 5.30 -8.38 11.74
CA VAL A 45 5.03 -6.94 11.89
C VAL A 45 6.16 -6.05 11.37
N LEU A 46 7.18 -6.66 10.74
CA LEU A 46 8.27 -5.91 10.13
C LEU A 46 7.95 -5.61 8.66
N TRP A 47 8.16 -4.36 8.28
CA TRP A 47 8.04 -3.95 6.89
C TRP A 47 9.06 -2.85 6.56
N THR A 48 9.26 -2.59 5.28
CA THR A 48 10.11 -1.51 4.80
C THR A 48 9.78 -1.18 3.35
N ASN A 49 9.95 0.08 2.96
CA ASN A 49 9.75 0.59 1.61
C ASN A 49 11.05 0.64 0.79
N LEU A 50 12.19 0.32 1.41
CA LEU A 50 13.50 0.45 0.78
C LEU A 50 13.77 -0.66 -0.24
N PRO A 51 14.67 -0.42 -1.23
CA PRO A 51 15.16 -1.46 -2.12
C PRO A 51 15.78 -2.65 -1.37
N VAL A 52 15.65 -3.84 -1.95
CA VAL A 52 16.11 -5.10 -1.33
C VAL A 52 17.64 -5.11 -1.11
N GLY A 53 18.39 -4.41 -1.95
CA GLY A 53 19.84 -4.24 -1.75
C GLY A 53 20.21 -3.49 -0.47
N GLN A 54 19.31 -2.66 0.07
CA GLN A 54 19.50 -1.94 1.33
C GLN A 54 18.90 -2.67 2.54
N MET A 55 17.77 -3.33 2.35
CA MET A 55 17.05 -3.98 3.44
C MET A 55 16.48 -5.32 2.97
N PRO A 56 17.06 -6.46 3.35
CA PRO A 56 16.54 -7.79 3.03
C PRO A 56 15.13 -8.01 3.60
N ARG A 57 14.34 -8.87 2.94
CA ARG A 57 12.99 -9.27 3.35
C ARG A 57 12.97 -10.74 3.80
N PRO A 58 12.09 -11.08 4.77
CA PRO A 58 11.77 -12.49 5.02
C PRO A 58 10.93 -13.04 3.86
N GLY A 59 10.99 -14.34 3.64
CA GLY A 59 10.12 -15.02 2.68
C GLY A 59 10.87 -15.65 1.51
N ILE A 60 10.09 -16.25 0.63
CA ILE A 60 10.58 -16.76 -0.66
C ILE A 60 10.56 -15.63 -1.69
N ARG A 61 11.63 -15.52 -2.46
CA ARG A 61 11.74 -14.54 -3.52
C ARG A 61 10.82 -14.92 -4.68
N TYR A 62 9.99 -13.99 -5.16
CA TYR A 62 9.08 -14.21 -6.30
C TYR A 62 9.82 -14.66 -7.56
N GLY A 63 11.00 -14.10 -7.83
CA GLY A 63 11.84 -14.45 -8.98
C GLY A 63 12.33 -15.90 -8.98
N ASP A 64 12.38 -16.55 -7.82
CA ASP A 64 12.86 -17.92 -7.67
C ASP A 64 11.73 -18.96 -7.80
N LEU A 65 10.47 -18.51 -7.85
CA LEU A 65 9.32 -19.39 -8.00
C LEU A 65 9.29 -20.06 -9.39
N SER A 66 8.83 -21.30 -9.44
CA SER A 66 8.45 -21.95 -10.72
C SER A 66 7.26 -21.23 -11.36
N ASP A 67 7.07 -21.42 -12.65
CA ASP A 67 5.91 -20.85 -13.36
C ASP A 67 4.58 -21.34 -12.77
N SER A 68 4.49 -22.60 -12.37
CA SER A 68 3.31 -23.15 -11.68
C SER A 68 3.04 -22.45 -10.36
N SER A 69 4.07 -22.17 -9.58
CA SER A 69 3.95 -21.44 -8.31
C SER A 69 3.56 -19.98 -8.54
N ARG A 70 4.14 -19.30 -9.54
CA ARG A 70 3.75 -17.92 -9.92
C ARG A 70 2.29 -17.83 -10.30
N LEU A 71 1.79 -18.76 -11.14
CA LEU A 71 0.37 -18.79 -11.53
C LEU A 71 -0.58 -18.88 -10.34
N VAL A 72 -0.24 -19.67 -9.31
CA VAL A 72 -1.06 -19.78 -8.10
C VAL A 72 -0.87 -18.58 -7.19
N PHE A 73 0.34 -18.04 -7.08
CA PHE A 73 0.61 -16.82 -6.32
C PHE A 73 -0.25 -15.62 -6.80
N HIS A 74 -0.35 -15.40 -8.11
CA HIS A 74 -1.22 -14.36 -8.65
C HIS A 74 -2.69 -14.55 -8.26
N ARG A 75 -3.15 -15.80 -8.09
CA ARG A 75 -4.50 -16.06 -7.55
C ARG A 75 -4.63 -15.71 -6.07
N VAL A 76 -3.56 -15.87 -5.26
CA VAL A 76 -3.56 -15.37 -3.86
C VAL A 76 -3.74 -13.86 -3.84
N LEU A 77 -3.01 -13.13 -4.69
CA LEU A 77 -3.15 -11.68 -4.77
C LEU A 77 -4.56 -11.24 -5.15
N THR A 78 -5.23 -11.93 -6.08
CA THR A 78 -6.60 -11.56 -6.51
C THR A 78 -7.69 -11.90 -5.51
N GLU A 79 -7.40 -12.67 -4.44
CA GLU A 79 -8.31 -12.86 -3.31
C GLU A 79 -8.09 -11.82 -2.17
N ILE A 80 -6.98 -11.09 -2.21
CA ILE A 80 -6.67 -10.03 -1.23
C ILE A 80 -6.95 -8.64 -1.82
N LEU A 81 -6.66 -8.48 -3.11
CA LEU A 81 -6.72 -7.22 -3.84
C LEU A 81 -7.81 -7.26 -4.90
N SER A 82 -8.43 -6.13 -5.15
CA SER A 82 -9.28 -5.92 -6.33
C SER A 82 -8.46 -5.96 -7.63
N SER A 83 -9.14 -5.90 -8.77
CA SER A 83 -8.45 -5.74 -10.05
C SER A 83 -7.57 -4.50 -10.10
N GLN A 84 -8.00 -3.38 -9.48
CA GLN A 84 -7.21 -2.16 -9.37
C GLN A 84 -5.95 -2.38 -8.53
N GLY A 85 -6.09 -2.87 -7.31
CA GLY A 85 -4.95 -3.11 -6.41
C GLY A 85 -3.99 -4.16 -6.96
N TYR A 86 -4.51 -5.20 -7.58
CA TYR A 86 -3.71 -6.22 -8.26
C TYR A 86 -2.87 -5.61 -9.40
N LEU A 87 -3.49 -4.82 -10.29
CA LEU A 87 -2.77 -4.18 -11.40
C LEU A 87 -1.74 -3.16 -10.89
N LYS A 88 -2.06 -2.34 -9.87
CA LYS A 88 -1.08 -1.45 -9.26
C LYS A 88 0.10 -2.23 -8.69
N THR A 89 -0.16 -3.25 -7.87
CA THR A 89 0.87 -4.09 -7.26
C THR A 89 1.80 -4.71 -8.31
N THR A 90 1.25 -5.35 -9.34
CA THR A 90 2.07 -5.98 -10.40
C THR A 90 2.78 -4.95 -11.28
N SER A 91 2.18 -3.78 -11.53
CA SER A 91 2.84 -2.70 -12.27
C SER A 91 3.99 -2.06 -11.49
N ILE A 92 3.86 -1.93 -10.16
CA ILE A 92 4.97 -1.46 -9.30
C ILE A 92 6.14 -2.45 -9.36
N MET A 93 5.87 -3.76 -9.31
CA MET A 93 6.92 -4.77 -9.50
C MET A 93 7.65 -4.58 -10.84
N GLN A 94 6.91 -4.31 -11.93
CA GLN A 94 7.47 -4.08 -13.25
C GLN A 94 8.25 -2.74 -13.37
N LEU A 95 7.88 -1.73 -12.56
CA LEU A 95 8.62 -0.46 -12.53
C LEU A 95 10.07 -0.63 -12.08
N ASP A 96 10.39 -1.60 -11.24
CA ASP A 96 11.77 -1.90 -10.87
C ASP A 96 12.63 -2.32 -12.07
N ASP A 97 12.09 -3.13 -12.99
CA ASP A 97 12.76 -3.46 -14.25
C ASP A 97 12.92 -2.23 -15.15
N ILE A 98 11.87 -1.42 -15.24
CA ILE A 98 11.88 -0.18 -16.03
C ILE A 98 12.93 0.78 -15.48
N LEU A 99 12.98 0.97 -14.16
CA LEU A 99 13.91 1.84 -13.48
C LEU A 99 15.37 1.40 -13.76
N ASN A 100 15.63 0.10 -13.67
CA ASN A 100 16.95 -0.46 -14.00
C ASN A 100 17.36 -0.15 -15.45
N VAL A 101 16.45 -0.32 -16.41
CA VAL A 101 16.68 0.01 -17.83
C VAL A 101 16.91 1.52 -18.03
N LEU A 102 16.16 2.38 -17.32
CA LEU A 102 16.32 3.83 -17.41
C LEU A 102 17.70 4.30 -16.93
N TYR A 103 18.18 3.76 -15.81
CA TYR A 103 19.53 4.11 -15.31
C TYR A 103 20.65 3.58 -16.20
N GLN A 104 20.50 2.37 -16.75
CA GLN A 104 21.44 1.85 -17.73
C GLN A 104 21.49 2.75 -18.97
N LYS A 105 20.32 3.12 -19.51
CA LYS A 105 20.23 4.02 -20.66
C LYS A 105 20.84 5.42 -20.36
N ALA A 106 20.56 5.99 -19.21
CA ALA A 106 21.13 7.28 -18.80
C ALA A 106 22.67 7.22 -18.74
N PHE A 107 23.23 6.09 -18.35
CA PHE A 107 24.67 5.87 -18.41
C PHE A 107 25.21 5.75 -19.85
N ASP A 108 24.56 4.96 -20.69
CA ASP A 108 24.94 4.77 -22.09
C ASP A 108 24.87 6.08 -22.89
N ASP A 109 23.89 6.95 -22.54
CA ASP A 109 23.72 8.29 -23.12
C ASP A 109 24.69 9.34 -22.50
N GLY A 110 25.56 8.97 -21.55
CA GLY A 110 26.52 9.86 -20.89
C GLY A 110 25.89 10.85 -19.90
N GLN A 111 24.62 10.65 -19.50
CA GLN A 111 23.90 11.55 -18.59
C GLN A 111 24.28 11.32 -17.11
N ILE A 112 24.70 10.11 -16.76
CA ILE A 112 25.16 9.76 -15.41
C ILE A 112 26.53 9.11 -15.44
N LYS A 113 27.26 9.20 -14.32
CA LYS A 113 28.57 8.58 -14.15
C LYS A 113 28.44 7.11 -13.73
N LYS A 114 29.52 6.34 -13.96
CA LYS A 114 29.60 4.91 -13.60
C LYS A 114 29.37 4.66 -12.12
N GLU A 115 29.82 5.57 -11.25
CA GLU A 115 29.65 5.46 -9.80
C GLU A 115 28.16 5.44 -9.42
N LEU A 116 27.35 6.32 -10.05
CA LEU A 116 25.90 6.35 -9.82
C LEU A 116 25.23 5.08 -10.37
N LEU A 117 25.59 4.64 -11.57
CA LEU A 117 25.07 3.37 -12.11
C LEU A 117 25.40 2.19 -11.19
N THR A 118 26.64 2.09 -10.70
CA THR A 118 27.04 1.03 -9.77
C THR A 118 26.25 1.10 -8.47
N MET A 119 26.04 2.30 -7.94
CA MET A 119 25.20 2.50 -6.74
C MET A 119 23.78 2.01 -6.95
N THR A 120 23.16 2.36 -8.08
CA THR A 120 21.78 1.94 -8.39
C THR A 120 21.68 0.44 -8.64
N GLN A 121 22.65 -0.19 -9.30
CA GLN A 121 22.70 -1.65 -9.47
C GLN A 121 22.76 -2.40 -8.13
N ASN A 122 23.45 -1.82 -7.11
CA ASN A 122 23.48 -2.38 -5.76
C ASN A 122 22.13 -2.30 -5.02
N LEU A 123 21.19 -1.49 -5.49
CA LEU A 123 19.83 -1.44 -4.96
C LEU A 123 19.01 -2.68 -5.36
N LYS A 124 19.47 -3.39 -6.41
CA LYS A 124 18.86 -4.65 -6.91
C LYS A 124 17.41 -4.47 -7.33
N TRP A 125 17.12 -3.46 -8.12
CA TRP A 125 15.81 -3.28 -8.75
C TRP A 125 15.55 -4.41 -9.75
N ASP A 126 14.52 -5.17 -9.50
CA ASP A 126 14.14 -6.35 -10.31
C ASP A 126 12.74 -6.79 -9.89
N HIS A 127 11.83 -7.01 -10.85
CA HIS A 127 10.46 -7.45 -10.57
C HIS A 127 10.39 -8.78 -9.80
N GLY A 128 11.46 -9.56 -9.81
CA GLY A 128 11.58 -10.79 -9.02
C GLY A 128 11.98 -10.55 -7.56
N ASN A 129 12.42 -9.34 -7.19
CA ASN A 129 12.90 -9.03 -5.83
C ASN A 129 11.77 -8.63 -4.88
N TYR A 130 10.66 -9.38 -4.95
CA TYR A 130 9.54 -9.31 -4.02
C TYR A 130 9.44 -10.63 -3.25
N TYR A 131 9.17 -10.55 -1.96
CA TYR A 131 9.26 -11.67 -1.03
C TYR A 131 7.91 -11.99 -0.43
N ILE A 132 7.60 -13.28 -0.42
CA ILE A 132 6.31 -13.83 -0.01
C ILE A 132 6.49 -14.59 1.29
N SER A 133 5.72 -14.23 2.32
CA SER A 133 5.75 -14.90 3.62
C SER A 133 4.36 -15.24 4.12
N PHE A 134 4.26 -16.38 4.78
CA PHE A 134 3.10 -16.79 5.56
C PHE A 134 3.50 -16.93 7.03
N PHE A 135 2.65 -16.41 7.91
CA PHE A 135 2.81 -16.51 9.35
C PHE A 135 1.65 -17.31 9.91
N GLY A 136 1.92 -18.54 10.34
CA GLY A 136 0.93 -19.58 10.55
C GLY A 136 0.45 -20.20 9.24
N MET A 137 -0.07 -21.42 9.31
CA MET A 137 -0.67 -22.10 8.15
C MET A 137 -2.06 -21.55 7.85
N PRO A 138 -2.41 -21.34 6.57
CA PRO A 138 -3.75 -20.94 6.18
C PRO A 138 -4.82 -21.90 6.71
N LYS A 139 -5.81 -21.38 7.43
CA LYS A 139 -6.90 -22.16 8.04
C LYS A 139 -8.14 -21.30 8.24
N LEU A 140 -9.33 -21.92 8.20
CA LEU A 140 -10.61 -21.24 8.38
C LEU A 140 -10.90 -20.82 9.83
N ASN A 141 -10.38 -21.56 10.79
CA ASN A 141 -10.59 -21.28 12.20
C ASN A 141 -9.25 -21.05 12.88
N GLY A 142 -8.88 -19.79 13.00
CA GLY A 142 -7.69 -19.34 13.69
C GLY A 142 -6.81 -18.40 12.89
N ASN A 143 -5.81 -17.87 13.56
CA ASN A 143 -4.97 -16.79 13.09
C ASN A 143 -3.94 -17.26 12.07
N TRP A 144 -3.79 -16.50 11.00
CA TRP A 144 -2.67 -16.56 10.07
C TRP A 144 -2.52 -15.25 9.32
N SER A 145 -1.34 -15.00 8.77
CA SER A 145 -1.05 -13.79 8.01
C SER A 145 -0.30 -14.13 6.73
N PHE A 146 -0.43 -13.24 5.76
CA PHE A 146 0.31 -13.22 4.51
C PHE A 146 1.01 -11.88 4.36
N SER A 147 2.23 -11.87 3.84
CA SER A 147 2.88 -10.62 3.44
C SER A 147 3.55 -10.75 2.07
N LEU A 148 3.50 -9.66 1.32
CA LEU A 148 4.31 -9.41 0.13
C LEU A 148 5.12 -8.14 0.38
N GLY A 149 6.44 -8.25 0.36
CA GLY A 149 7.34 -7.12 0.61
C GLY A 149 8.45 -7.01 -0.43
N GLY A 150 8.69 -5.81 -0.91
CA GLY A 150 9.76 -5.49 -1.85
C GLY A 150 10.00 -3.99 -1.92
N HIS A 151 10.68 -3.52 -2.95
CA HIS A 151 10.79 -2.10 -3.21
C HIS A 151 9.41 -1.54 -3.56
N HIS A 152 8.98 -0.50 -2.85
CA HIS A 152 7.68 0.18 -3.04
C HIS A 152 6.42 -0.67 -2.84
N ILE A 153 6.51 -1.88 -2.28
CA ILE A 153 5.35 -2.65 -1.83
C ILE A 153 5.58 -3.19 -0.43
N SER A 154 4.59 -2.97 0.43
CA SER A 154 4.39 -3.72 1.65
C SER A 154 2.90 -3.99 1.82
N LEU A 155 2.50 -5.20 1.48
CA LEU A 155 1.14 -5.71 1.66
C LEU A 155 1.14 -6.67 2.84
N SER A 156 0.39 -6.34 3.88
CA SER A 156 0.19 -7.19 5.06
C SER A 156 -1.27 -7.54 5.19
N MET A 157 -1.60 -8.84 5.16
CA MET A 157 -2.93 -9.35 5.40
C MET A 157 -2.93 -10.26 6.63
N THR A 158 -3.86 -10.06 7.55
CA THR A 158 -4.06 -10.90 8.74
C THR A 158 -5.53 -11.27 8.87
N THR A 159 -5.80 -12.51 9.27
CA THR A 159 -7.16 -13.01 9.50
C THR A 159 -7.22 -13.93 10.73
N ASP A 160 -8.37 -13.95 11.39
CA ASP A 160 -8.74 -14.93 12.42
C ASP A 160 -9.62 -16.09 11.84
N GLY A 161 -9.81 -16.07 10.52
CA GLY A 161 -10.67 -16.97 9.78
C GLY A 161 -12.09 -16.45 9.57
N LYS A 162 -12.47 -15.33 10.20
CA LYS A 162 -13.78 -14.65 10.03
C LYS A 162 -13.62 -13.24 9.46
N LYS A 163 -12.67 -12.48 9.98
CA LYS A 163 -12.38 -11.11 9.58
C LYS A 163 -11.02 -11.04 8.90
N ILE A 164 -10.85 -10.08 8.00
CA ILE A 164 -9.60 -9.82 7.32
C ILE A 164 -9.20 -8.37 7.57
N SER A 165 -7.93 -8.16 8.00
CA SER A 165 -7.25 -6.87 7.96
C SER A 165 -6.27 -6.86 6.79
N VAL A 166 -6.21 -5.75 6.06
CA VAL A 166 -5.19 -5.46 5.05
C VAL A 166 -4.54 -4.14 5.43
N SER A 167 -3.81 -4.14 6.54
CA SER A 167 -3.17 -2.94 7.11
C SER A 167 -1.87 -3.33 7.83
N PRO A 168 -0.77 -2.54 7.67
CA PRO A 168 -0.65 -1.44 6.72
C PRO A 168 -0.58 -1.95 5.27
N TYR A 169 -1.06 -1.12 4.32
CA TYR A 169 -0.85 -1.33 2.90
C TYR A 169 -0.08 -0.14 2.33
N PHE A 170 1.18 -0.38 2.01
CA PHE A 170 2.08 0.61 1.43
C PHE A 170 2.34 0.29 -0.04
N ILE A 171 2.26 1.31 -0.87
CA ILE A 171 2.60 1.30 -2.29
C ILE A 171 3.41 2.55 -2.63
N GLY A 172 4.33 2.44 -3.57
CA GLY A 172 5.11 3.56 -4.07
C GLY A 172 5.52 3.37 -5.53
N THR A 173 6.09 4.39 -6.13
CA THR A 173 6.61 4.34 -7.50
C THR A 173 7.86 5.17 -7.64
N ASP A 174 8.86 4.63 -8.30
CA ASP A 174 10.02 5.33 -8.81
C ASP A 174 10.28 4.83 -10.26
N PRO A 175 10.12 5.70 -11.26
CA PRO A 175 9.60 7.06 -11.18
C PRO A 175 8.07 7.10 -10.96
N SER A 176 7.51 8.24 -10.55
CA SER A 176 6.06 8.46 -10.56
C SER A 176 5.53 8.55 -11.98
N GLU A 177 6.31 9.15 -12.87
CA GLU A 177 6.08 9.20 -14.31
C GLU A 177 7.34 8.78 -15.07
N VAL A 178 7.21 7.78 -15.92
CA VAL A 178 8.28 7.37 -16.85
C VAL A 178 8.40 8.44 -17.94
N LYS A 179 9.49 9.22 -17.94
CA LYS A 179 9.63 10.37 -18.84
C LYS A 179 10.25 10.03 -20.21
N SER A 180 10.78 8.82 -20.39
CA SER A 180 11.45 8.43 -21.64
C SER A 180 11.36 6.94 -21.94
N GLY A 181 11.69 6.56 -23.18
CA GLY A 181 11.76 5.18 -23.61
C GLY A 181 10.40 4.58 -23.95
N LYS A 182 10.36 3.24 -23.99
CA LYS A 182 9.18 2.46 -24.42
C LYS A 182 7.93 2.72 -23.56
N TYR A 183 8.11 3.07 -22.31
CA TYR A 183 7.03 3.25 -21.34
C TYR A 183 6.80 4.73 -20.99
N ALA A 184 7.28 5.67 -21.81
CA ALA A 184 7.07 7.10 -21.59
C ALA A 184 5.59 7.43 -21.40
N GLY A 185 5.27 8.19 -20.34
CA GLY A 185 3.91 8.55 -19.94
C GLY A 185 3.25 7.56 -18.96
N LEU A 186 3.87 6.42 -18.64
CA LEU A 186 3.35 5.50 -17.62
C LEU A 186 3.37 6.17 -16.23
N ARG A 187 2.21 6.24 -15.58
CA ARG A 187 1.97 6.74 -14.21
C ARG A 187 1.08 5.73 -13.47
N VAL A 188 1.67 4.86 -12.67
CA VAL A 188 0.93 3.77 -11.99
C VAL A 188 0.04 4.30 -10.87
N LEU A 189 0.52 5.29 -10.09
CA LEU A 189 -0.20 5.93 -8.99
C LEU A 189 -0.66 7.35 -9.36
N SER A 190 -1.18 7.51 -10.59
CA SER A 190 -1.59 8.84 -11.09
C SER A 190 -2.76 9.43 -10.31
N LYS A 191 -3.70 8.62 -9.88
CA LYS A 191 -4.94 9.12 -9.25
C LYS A 191 -4.76 9.51 -7.80
N GLU A 192 -3.84 8.90 -7.09
CA GLU A 192 -3.44 9.32 -5.76
C GLU A 192 -2.95 10.77 -5.77
N GLU A 193 -2.17 11.16 -6.78
CA GLU A 193 -1.67 12.52 -6.97
C GLU A 193 -2.75 13.45 -7.54
N ASP A 194 -3.36 13.07 -8.68
CA ASP A 194 -4.32 13.91 -9.42
C ASP A 194 -5.51 14.31 -8.54
N TYR A 195 -6.05 13.38 -7.72
CA TYR A 195 -7.18 13.70 -6.82
C TYR A 195 -6.74 14.54 -5.62
N GLY A 196 -5.51 14.36 -5.12
CA GLY A 196 -4.92 15.26 -4.12
C GLY A 196 -4.89 16.69 -4.61
N PHE A 197 -4.37 16.93 -5.83
CA PHE A 197 -4.38 18.26 -6.46
C PHE A 197 -5.79 18.77 -6.74
N LEU A 198 -6.70 17.93 -7.21
CA LEU A 198 -8.08 18.30 -7.44
C LEU A 198 -8.73 18.85 -6.17
N LEU A 199 -8.53 18.20 -5.04
CA LEU A 199 -9.05 18.63 -3.75
C LEU A 199 -8.40 19.94 -3.29
N ILE A 200 -7.07 20.03 -3.20
CA ILE A 200 -6.39 21.20 -2.65
C ILE A 200 -6.65 22.47 -3.50
N HIS A 201 -6.72 22.32 -4.83
CA HIS A 201 -7.04 23.45 -5.71
C HIS A 201 -8.49 23.92 -5.62
N SER A 202 -9.41 23.05 -5.23
CA SER A 202 -10.83 23.41 -5.03
C SER A 202 -11.09 24.20 -3.74
N LEU A 203 -10.12 24.23 -2.82
CA LEU A 203 -10.27 24.92 -1.55
C LEU A 203 -10.19 26.44 -1.73
N THR A 204 -11.05 27.16 -0.99
CA THR A 204 -10.96 28.62 -0.86
C THR A 204 -9.69 29.02 -0.12
N ASP A 205 -9.27 30.28 -0.21
CA ASP A 205 -8.08 30.79 0.49
C ASP A 205 -8.18 30.59 2.02
N LYS A 206 -9.38 30.76 2.60
CA LYS A 206 -9.62 30.50 4.03
C LYS A 206 -9.45 29.04 4.40
N GLN A 207 -9.90 28.14 3.54
CA GLN A 207 -9.73 26.70 3.73
C GLN A 207 -8.27 26.29 3.52
N LYS A 208 -7.59 26.82 2.49
CA LYS A 208 -6.16 26.59 2.25
C LYS A 208 -5.30 27.02 3.44
N ALA A 209 -5.61 28.16 4.06
CA ALA A 209 -4.91 28.64 5.26
C ALA A 209 -4.97 27.66 6.45
N LYS A 210 -5.99 26.79 6.50
CA LYS A 210 -6.11 25.75 7.51
C LYS A 210 -5.50 24.41 7.03
N ALA A 211 -5.69 24.07 5.75
CA ALA A 211 -5.24 22.80 5.20
C ALA A 211 -3.72 22.74 5.01
N ILE A 212 -3.10 23.86 4.60
CA ILE A 212 -1.67 23.91 4.30
C ILE A 212 -0.89 24.19 5.58
N LEU A 213 -0.11 23.20 6.00
CA LEU A 213 0.69 23.30 7.22
C LEU A 213 2.02 23.98 6.92
N SER A 214 2.37 24.99 7.75
CA SER A 214 3.62 25.76 7.65
C SER A 214 4.80 25.01 8.29
N ARG A 215 5.09 23.80 7.79
CA ARG A 215 6.24 23.00 8.24
C ARG A 215 6.98 22.41 7.05
N SER A 216 8.22 21.98 7.26
CA SER A 216 9.02 21.34 6.22
C SER A 216 8.34 20.07 5.73
N ILE A 217 8.43 19.82 4.42
CA ILE A 217 7.93 18.59 3.80
C ILE A 217 8.68 17.42 4.46
N PRO A 218 7.98 16.37 4.93
CA PRO A 218 8.62 15.15 5.39
C PRO A 218 9.48 14.52 4.28
N LYS A 219 10.55 13.85 4.64
CA LYS A 219 11.43 13.14 3.66
C LYS A 219 10.84 11.80 3.19
N ASP A 220 9.77 11.36 3.81
CA ASP A 220 9.03 10.12 3.58
C ASP A 220 7.68 10.29 4.24
N ILE A 221 6.72 9.38 4.04
CA ILE A 221 5.51 9.33 4.86
C ILE A 221 5.88 9.37 6.35
N ILE A 222 5.09 10.06 7.15
CA ILE A 222 5.40 10.28 8.58
C ILE A 222 5.43 8.95 9.33
N THR A 223 4.50 8.05 9.03
CA THR A 223 4.42 6.72 9.66
C THR A 223 5.25 5.66 8.92
N ASN A 224 6.42 6.04 8.38
CA ASN A 224 7.32 5.12 7.69
C ASN A 224 7.89 4.03 8.63
N PRO A 225 8.48 2.94 8.10
CA PRO A 225 8.91 1.79 8.90
C PRO A 225 9.96 2.09 9.97
N LYS A 226 10.75 3.14 9.77
CA LYS A 226 11.80 3.55 10.71
C LYS A 226 11.29 4.51 11.78
N SER A 227 10.07 5.03 11.61
CA SER A 227 9.48 5.99 12.53
C SER A 227 8.73 5.27 13.65
N SER A 228 9.02 5.63 14.89
CA SER A 228 8.15 5.34 16.03
C SER A 228 7.00 6.34 16.14
N GLN A 229 7.00 7.33 15.25
CA GLN A 229 6.01 8.41 15.26
C GLN A 229 4.63 7.86 14.92
N ARG A 230 3.66 8.25 15.71
CA ARG A 230 2.23 8.09 15.45
C ARG A 230 1.64 9.46 15.17
N ILE A 231 0.62 9.51 14.35
CA ILE A 231 -0.14 10.74 14.13
C ILE A 231 -1.31 10.70 15.12
N ASP A 232 -1.10 11.31 16.28
CA ASP A 232 -2.06 11.31 17.39
C ASP A 232 -2.95 12.56 17.37
N THR A 233 -2.61 13.55 16.55
CA THR A 233 -3.35 14.81 16.41
C THR A 233 -3.96 14.92 15.01
N TYR A 234 -5.15 15.52 14.94
CA TYR A 234 -5.80 15.81 13.68
C TYR A 234 -5.33 17.18 13.18
N ASP A 235 -4.35 17.17 12.27
CA ASP A 235 -3.81 18.38 11.65
C ASP A 235 -4.57 18.74 10.37
N GLY A 236 -4.60 20.02 10.03
CA GLY A 236 -5.20 20.54 8.81
C GLY A 236 -6.64 21.03 8.97
N ILE A 237 -7.44 20.92 7.92
CA ILE A 237 -8.82 21.38 7.89
C ILE A 237 -9.79 20.23 8.19
N SER A 238 -10.78 20.49 9.07
CA SER A 238 -11.90 19.55 9.23
C SER A 238 -12.71 19.47 7.94
N THR A 239 -13.01 18.24 7.50
CA THR A 239 -13.82 17.98 6.30
C THR A 239 -15.28 18.38 6.47
N GLU A 240 -15.73 18.70 7.68
CA GLU A 240 -17.04 19.30 7.93
C GLU A 240 -17.16 20.71 7.32
N GLU A 241 -16.03 21.40 7.11
CA GLU A 241 -15.98 22.70 6.45
C GLU A 241 -16.02 22.62 4.91
N PHE A 242 -16.03 21.41 4.35
CA PHE A 242 -16.04 21.21 2.90
C PHE A 242 -17.44 21.37 2.32
N SER A 243 -17.50 21.99 1.12
CA SER A 243 -18.68 21.93 0.27
C SER A 243 -18.95 20.52 -0.23
N GLU A 244 -20.13 20.22 -0.73
CA GLU A 244 -20.46 18.90 -1.28
C GLU A 244 -19.54 18.49 -2.44
N VAL A 245 -19.10 19.45 -3.26
CA VAL A 245 -18.13 19.21 -4.34
C VAL A 245 -16.75 18.80 -3.76
N GLN A 246 -16.29 19.49 -2.72
CA GLN A 246 -15.02 19.17 -2.06
C GLN A 246 -15.08 17.82 -1.34
N LYS A 247 -16.21 17.48 -0.72
CA LYS A 247 -16.46 16.15 -0.15
C LYS A 247 -16.44 15.05 -1.22
N ALA A 248 -16.96 15.32 -2.41
CA ALA A 248 -16.86 14.39 -3.53
C ALA A 248 -15.40 14.15 -3.96
N TYR A 249 -14.58 15.22 -4.03
CA TYR A 249 -13.16 15.10 -4.36
C TYR A 249 -12.38 14.34 -3.28
N LEU A 250 -12.65 14.61 -2.00
CA LEU A 250 -12.10 13.82 -0.90
C LEU A 250 -12.50 12.34 -1.00
N SER A 251 -13.75 12.07 -1.36
CA SER A 251 -14.24 10.71 -1.56
C SER A 251 -13.54 10.00 -2.72
N PHE A 252 -13.14 10.70 -3.79
CA PHE A 252 -12.35 10.12 -4.86
C PHE A 252 -10.98 9.65 -4.36
N ILE A 253 -10.30 10.48 -3.54
CA ILE A 253 -9.04 10.07 -2.93
C ILE A 253 -9.24 8.81 -2.09
N ILE A 254 -10.18 8.83 -1.14
CA ILE A 254 -10.40 7.70 -0.22
C ILE A 254 -10.74 6.43 -1.00
N GLN A 255 -11.62 6.53 -2.00
CA GLN A 255 -12.00 5.40 -2.84
C GLN A 255 -10.81 4.85 -3.65
N GLU A 256 -9.88 5.72 -4.10
CA GLU A 256 -8.69 5.29 -4.83
C GLU A 256 -7.78 4.38 -3.99
N TYR A 257 -7.68 4.63 -2.67
CA TYR A 257 -6.96 3.76 -1.75
C TYR A 257 -7.77 2.52 -1.37
N VAL A 258 -9.03 2.68 -1.01
CA VAL A 258 -9.86 1.60 -0.48
C VAL A 258 -10.22 0.57 -1.55
N HIS A 259 -10.44 0.99 -2.80
CA HIS A 259 -10.71 0.08 -3.91
C HIS A 259 -9.48 -0.73 -4.37
N ASN A 260 -8.32 -0.55 -3.76
CA ASN A 260 -7.22 -1.50 -3.95
C ASN A 260 -7.49 -2.86 -3.29
N PHE A 261 -8.36 -2.90 -2.26
CA PHE A 261 -8.71 -4.13 -1.56
C PHE A 261 -9.82 -4.90 -2.27
N GLU A 262 -9.91 -6.19 -1.96
CA GLU A 262 -11.01 -7.04 -2.41
C GLU A 262 -12.37 -6.41 -2.01
N HIS A 263 -13.39 -6.68 -2.81
CA HIS A 263 -14.66 -5.98 -2.79
C HIS A 263 -15.38 -5.98 -1.41
N GLU A 264 -15.39 -7.11 -0.71
CA GLU A 264 -16.04 -7.20 0.63
C GLU A 264 -15.32 -6.33 1.65
N LYS A 265 -13.95 -6.31 1.62
CA LYS A 265 -13.14 -5.47 2.50
C LYS A 265 -13.28 -4.00 2.17
N ALA A 266 -13.28 -3.65 0.89
CA ALA A 266 -13.51 -2.28 0.45
C ALA A 266 -14.88 -1.75 0.91
N HIS A 267 -15.94 -2.55 0.77
CA HIS A 267 -17.27 -2.21 1.25
C HIS A 267 -17.33 -2.03 2.76
N GLU A 268 -16.68 -2.91 3.54
CA GLU A 268 -16.62 -2.79 5.00
C GLU A 268 -16.06 -1.42 5.43
N ILE A 269 -14.94 -0.99 4.81
CA ILE A 269 -14.29 0.29 5.12
C ILE A 269 -15.18 1.46 4.70
N LEU A 270 -15.73 1.44 3.48
CA LEU A 270 -16.58 2.51 2.98
C LEU A 270 -17.91 2.63 3.74
N ASP A 271 -18.47 1.52 4.23
CA ASP A 271 -19.68 1.54 5.05
C ASP A 271 -19.42 2.11 6.45
N LYS A 272 -18.26 1.83 7.06
CA LYS A 272 -17.82 2.51 8.29
C LYS A 272 -17.74 4.02 8.08
N MET A 273 -17.08 4.44 7.00
CA MET A 273 -16.96 5.86 6.63
C MET A 273 -18.33 6.53 6.39
N LYS A 274 -19.26 5.86 5.69
CA LYS A 274 -20.63 6.38 5.48
C LYS A 274 -21.40 6.55 6.78
N LYS A 275 -21.23 5.63 7.74
CA LYS A 275 -21.90 5.68 9.05
C LYS A 275 -21.37 6.81 9.93
N SER A 276 -20.05 7.03 9.93
CA SER A 276 -19.43 8.15 10.67
C SER A 276 -19.65 9.49 9.94
N GLY A 277 -19.98 9.45 8.65
CA GLY A 277 -20.04 10.61 7.79
C GLY A 277 -18.63 11.21 7.63
N PHE A 278 -18.55 12.51 7.31
CA PHE A 278 -17.26 13.24 7.26
C PHE A 278 -16.88 13.86 8.61
N LYS A 279 -17.46 13.35 9.72
CA LYS A 279 -17.17 13.84 11.07
C LYS A 279 -15.79 13.37 11.53
N ASN A 280 -15.09 14.25 12.22
CA ASN A 280 -13.76 13.97 12.78
C ASN A 280 -12.73 13.50 11.74
N MET A 281 -12.92 13.86 10.47
CA MET A 281 -11.95 13.62 9.41
C MET A 281 -11.27 14.93 9.05
N TYR A 282 -9.95 14.88 8.82
CA TYR A 282 -9.11 16.04 8.55
C TYR A 282 -8.26 15.80 7.33
N PHE A 283 -8.06 16.88 6.56
CA PHE A 283 -7.16 16.90 5.41
C PHE A 283 -6.06 17.92 5.63
N ALA A 284 -4.81 17.50 5.44
CA ALA A 284 -3.65 18.38 5.52
C ALA A 284 -2.77 18.25 4.29
N TRP A 285 -2.11 19.36 3.95
CA TRP A 285 -1.17 19.48 2.84
C TRP A 285 0.12 20.14 3.30
N ILE A 286 1.26 19.72 2.76
CA ILE A 286 2.58 20.34 2.99
C ILE A 286 3.31 20.41 1.66
N GLY A 287 3.90 21.54 1.32
CA GLY A 287 4.74 21.72 0.15
C GLY A 287 4.07 22.39 -1.02
N SER A 288 4.52 22.08 -2.23
CA SER A 288 4.11 22.78 -3.44
C SER A 288 2.66 22.48 -3.86
N LEU A 289 2.03 23.44 -4.51
CA LEU A 289 0.73 23.28 -5.19
C LEU A 289 0.92 23.06 -6.70
N GLU A 290 2.13 22.91 -7.17
CA GLU A 290 2.47 22.71 -8.58
C GLU A 290 2.78 21.23 -8.85
N ASN A 291 2.33 20.73 -9.99
CA ASN A 291 2.69 19.38 -10.46
C ASN A 291 4.21 19.23 -10.62
N ASN A 292 4.71 18.04 -10.42
CA ASN A 292 6.15 17.71 -10.50
C ASN A 292 7.00 18.53 -9.51
N LYS A 293 6.42 18.88 -8.37
CA LYS A 293 7.11 19.50 -7.25
C LYS A 293 6.82 18.73 -5.97
N PRO A 294 7.79 18.68 -5.04
CA PRO A 294 7.60 17.94 -3.79
C PRO A 294 6.42 18.44 -2.97
N HIS A 295 5.60 17.50 -2.54
CA HIS A 295 4.48 17.75 -1.64
C HIS A 295 4.15 16.49 -0.85
N TYR A 296 3.35 16.69 0.17
CA TYR A 296 2.80 15.65 1.03
C TYR A 296 1.35 15.99 1.35
N TYR A 297 0.49 14.99 1.41
CA TYR A 297 -0.83 15.15 2.00
C TYR A 297 -1.18 13.99 2.93
N MET A 298 -2.10 14.23 3.86
CA MET A 298 -2.71 13.20 4.68
C MET A 298 -4.22 13.39 4.82
N ILE A 299 -4.93 12.27 4.96
CA ILE A 299 -6.32 12.22 5.39
C ILE A 299 -6.34 11.38 6.67
N HIS A 300 -6.76 11.98 7.76
CA HIS A 300 -6.78 11.36 9.08
C HIS A 300 -8.21 11.31 9.62
N SER A 301 -8.67 10.13 9.97
CA SER A 301 -9.98 9.87 10.55
C SER A 301 -9.88 8.89 11.72
N PRO A 302 -10.95 8.71 12.52
CA PRO A 302 -10.97 7.68 13.55
C PRO A 302 -10.82 6.26 13.00
N GLU A 303 -11.21 6.04 11.74
CA GLU A 303 -11.25 4.72 11.11
C GLU A 303 -9.98 4.37 10.34
N PHE A 304 -9.31 5.38 9.75
CA PHE A 304 -8.14 5.16 8.90
C PHE A 304 -7.25 6.40 8.80
N LEU A 305 -6.01 6.14 8.38
CA LEU A 305 -5.02 7.14 7.96
C LEU A 305 -4.58 6.85 6.54
N ILE A 306 -4.57 7.89 5.71
CA ILE A 306 -3.94 7.90 4.39
C ILE A 306 -2.81 8.92 4.43
N GLU A 307 -1.63 8.53 3.97
CA GLU A 307 -0.52 9.45 3.70
C GLU A 307 -0.03 9.28 2.27
N TYR A 308 0.43 10.36 1.69
CA TYR A 308 1.04 10.44 0.37
C TYR A 308 2.19 11.45 0.39
N ASP A 309 3.30 11.11 -0.21
CA ASP A 309 4.35 12.04 -0.59
C ASP A 309 4.91 11.71 -1.98
N ASN A 310 5.53 12.70 -2.63
CA ASN A 310 6.28 12.49 -3.87
C ASN A 310 7.71 13.02 -3.77
N VAL A 311 8.28 13.01 -2.57
CA VAL A 311 9.57 13.65 -2.27
C VAL A 311 10.74 12.85 -2.83
N GLY A 312 10.82 11.54 -2.47
CA GLY A 312 11.92 10.67 -2.82
C GLY A 312 13.30 11.22 -2.45
N PHE A 313 14.35 10.50 -2.83
CA PHE A 313 15.73 10.92 -2.52
C PHE A 313 16.23 12.05 -3.42
N GLN A 314 15.69 12.24 -4.61
CA GLN A 314 16.04 13.33 -5.54
C GLN A 314 15.29 14.63 -5.25
N ASN A 315 14.21 14.57 -4.48
CA ASN A 315 13.38 15.71 -4.14
C ASN A 315 12.90 16.50 -5.38
N ASP A 316 12.56 15.78 -6.45
CA ASP A 316 12.17 16.31 -7.74
C ASP A 316 10.67 16.15 -8.07
N GLY A 317 9.89 15.59 -7.13
CA GLY A 317 8.47 15.34 -7.31
C GLY A 317 8.15 14.12 -8.18
N ASN A 318 9.13 13.27 -8.48
CA ASN A 318 8.95 12.10 -9.37
C ASN A 318 9.13 10.75 -8.67
N HIS A 319 8.84 10.68 -7.38
CA HIS A 319 8.97 9.47 -6.58
C HIS A 319 7.86 9.44 -5.52
N ILE A 320 6.90 8.54 -5.64
CA ILE A 320 5.71 8.48 -4.78
C ILE A 320 5.86 7.43 -3.69
N HIS A 321 5.48 7.81 -2.46
CA HIS A 321 5.12 6.90 -1.38
C HIS A 321 3.68 7.16 -0.94
N ALA A 322 2.91 6.10 -0.79
CA ALA A 322 1.52 6.16 -0.36
C ALA A 322 1.20 5.02 0.59
N ILE A 323 0.46 5.30 1.66
CA ILE A 323 0.06 4.28 2.64
C ILE A 323 -1.39 4.44 3.04
N PHE A 324 -2.05 3.30 3.22
CA PHE A 324 -3.34 3.18 3.89
C PHE A 324 -3.19 2.37 5.16
N ARG A 325 -3.76 2.88 6.28
CA ARG A 325 -3.80 2.19 7.56
C ARG A 325 -5.21 2.19 8.13
N GLU A 326 -5.67 1.03 8.60
CA GLU A 326 -6.86 0.95 9.46
C GLU A 326 -6.43 1.32 10.90
N THR A 327 -7.05 2.32 11.51
CA THR A 327 -6.71 2.76 12.86
C THR A 327 -6.88 1.63 13.87
N GLY A 328 -5.81 1.34 14.62
CA GLY A 328 -5.80 0.28 15.63
C GLY A 328 -5.79 -1.15 15.08
N ASN A 329 -5.70 -1.34 13.75
CA ASN A 329 -5.79 -2.65 13.13
C ASN A 329 -4.60 -3.01 12.23
N ASP A 330 -3.48 -2.30 12.36
CA ASP A 330 -2.24 -2.69 11.69
C ASP A 330 -1.86 -4.13 12.07
N PHE A 331 -1.50 -4.92 11.06
CA PHE A 331 -1.19 -6.35 11.22
C PHE A 331 -2.28 -7.15 11.94
N GLY A 332 -3.53 -6.67 11.91
CA GLY A 332 -4.68 -7.34 12.51
C GLY A 332 -4.78 -7.19 14.04
N GLU A 333 -4.22 -6.15 14.64
CA GLU A 333 -4.23 -5.96 16.11
C GLU A 333 -5.61 -6.06 16.74
N ASP A 334 -6.63 -5.39 16.19
CA ASP A 334 -7.98 -5.42 16.73
C ASP A 334 -8.66 -6.78 16.55
N ILE A 335 -8.43 -7.44 15.40
CA ILE A 335 -8.92 -8.80 15.14
C ILE A 335 -8.37 -9.76 16.19
N LEU A 336 -7.08 -9.65 16.48
CA LEU A 336 -6.38 -10.51 17.44
C LEU A 336 -6.83 -10.24 18.88
N LYS A 337 -6.98 -8.98 19.28
CA LYS A 337 -7.50 -8.60 20.61
C LYS A 337 -8.91 -9.16 20.84
N GLN A 338 -9.79 -9.07 19.85
CA GLN A 338 -11.15 -9.62 19.94
C GLN A 338 -11.10 -11.15 20.06
N HIS A 339 -10.32 -11.83 19.24
CA HIS A 339 -10.15 -13.28 19.30
C HIS A 339 -9.69 -13.75 20.68
N TYR A 340 -8.67 -13.10 21.28
CA TYR A 340 -8.20 -13.42 22.63
C TYR A 340 -9.27 -13.21 23.70
N SER A 341 -10.05 -12.13 23.59
CA SER A 341 -11.11 -11.82 24.57
C SER A 341 -12.31 -12.79 24.51
N GLU A 342 -12.59 -13.38 23.34
CA GLU A 342 -13.69 -14.33 23.14
C GLU A 342 -13.27 -15.78 23.44
N SER A 343 -11.99 -16.14 23.21
CA SER A 343 -11.52 -17.52 23.33
C SER A 343 -11.02 -17.89 24.74
N HIS A 344 -10.87 -16.92 25.62
CA HIS A 344 -10.36 -17.09 26.99
C HIS A 344 -11.36 -16.65 28.06
N LYS A 345 -12.66 -16.61 27.71
CA LYS A 345 -13.78 -16.59 28.64
C LYS A 345 -14.26 -18.02 28.82
#